data_921914867617d3d2a99f8f10661fafda
#
_entry.id   921914867617d3d2a99f8f10661fafda
#
_cell.length_a   1.000
_cell.length_b   1.000
_cell.length_c   1.000
_cell.angle_alpha   90.00
_cell.angle_beta   90.00
_cell.angle_gamma   90.00
#
_symmetry.space_group_name_H-M   'P 1'
#
loop_
_entity.id
_entity.type
_entity.pdbx_description
1 polymer ?
#
loop_
_entity_poly.entity_id
_entity_poly.type
_entity_poly.pdbx_seq_one_letter_code
_entity_poly.pdbx_strand_id
1 'polypeptide(L)'
;EMCIRDRYVGQPQVRSQMEIFIQAAKLRGDALDHLLIFGPPGLGKTTLANIVANEMGVNLRTTSGPVLEKAGDLAAMLTNLEPHDVLFIDEIHRLSPVVEEVLYPAMEDYQLDIMIGEGPAARSIKIDLPPFTLIGATTRAGSLTSPLRDRFGIVQRLEFYQIPDLQHIVSRSARHMGLEMLSLIHISEPTRLQLIS
;
A
#
# COMPACT_ATOMS: atom_id res chain seq x y z
N GLU A 1 10.80 16.61 -12.71
CA GLU A 1 9.89 16.05 -11.67
C GLU A 1 8.65 15.48 -12.35
N MET A 2 8.57 14.15 -12.44
CA MET A 2 7.38 13.48 -12.97
C MET A 2 6.36 13.32 -11.84
N CYS A 3 5.21 13.98 -11.98
CA CYS A 3 4.11 13.95 -11.01
C CYS A 3 3.38 12.59 -11.04
N ILE A 4 2.62 12.26 -9.96
CA ILE A 4 1.73 11.09 -9.88
C ILE A 4 0.86 10.93 -11.14
N ARG A 5 0.50 12.05 -11.82
CA ARG A 5 -0.26 12.08 -13.06
C ARG A 5 0.40 11.33 -14.19
N ASP A 6 1.72 11.36 -14.26
CA ASP A 6 2.49 10.75 -15.34
C ASP A 6 2.84 9.28 -15.05
N ARG A 7 2.83 8.91 -13.78
CA ARG A 7 3.27 7.58 -13.32
C ARG A 7 2.13 6.58 -13.16
N TYR A 8 0.95 7.04 -12.70
CA TYR A 8 -0.20 6.18 -12.45
C TYR A 8 -1.26 6.34 -13.54
N VAL A 9 -1.37 5.34 -14.39
CA VAL A 9 -2.35 5.31 -15.49
C VAL A 9 -3.68 4.79 -14.98
N GLY A 10 -4.77 5.37 -15.45
CA GLY A 10 -6.12 5.03 -15.03
C GLY A 10 -6.46 5.57 -13.63
N GLN A 11 -7.59 5.16 -13.08
CA GLN A 11 -8.04 5.53 -11.72
C GLN A 11 -8.05 7.06 -11.46
N PRO A 12 -8.68 7.88 -12.31
CA PRO A 12 -8.54 9.34 -12.27
C PRO A 12 -8.97 9.94 -10.93
N GLN A 13 -9.98 9.38 -10.29
CA GLN A 13 -10.46 9.85 -8.99
C GLN A 13 -9.43 9.58 -7.88
N VAL A 14 -8.90 8.36 -7.80
CA VAL A 14 -7.87 7.98 -6.83
C VAL A 14 -6.64 8.87 -7.01
N ARG A 15 -6.20 9.06 -8.25
CA ARG A 15 -5.05 9.91 -8.56
C ARG A 15 -5.24 11.35 -8.10
N SER A 16 -6.38 11.95 -8.43
CA SER A 16 -6.69 13.34 -8.03
C SER A 16 -6.77 13.51 -6.52
N GLN A 17 -7.38 12.57 -5.81
CA GLN A 17 -7.47 12.61 -4.34
C GLN A 17 -6.09 12.44 -3.70
N MET A 18 -5.31 11.47 -4.17
CA MET A 18 -3.97 11.23 -3.63
C MET A 18 -3.03 12.42 -3.86
N GLU A 19 -3.15 13.11 -4.99
CA GLU A 19 -2.40 14.35 -5.24
C GLU A 19 -2.67 15.41 -4.17
N ILE A 20 -3.95 15.60 -3.80
CA ILE A 20 -4.34 16.55 -2.76
C ILE A 20 -3.76 16.15 -1.40
N PHE A 21 -3.89 14.89 -1.00
CA PHE A 21 -3.38 14.40 0.28
C PHE A 21 -1.86 14.51 0.38
N ILE A 22 -1.14 14.12 -0.67
CA ILE A 22 0.33 14.21 -0.73
C ILE A 22 0.78 15.68 -0.65
N GLN A 23 0.13 16.58 -1.39
CA GLN A 23 0.46 18.00 -1.32
C GLN A 23 0.19 18.60 0.05
N ALA A 24 -0.93 18.23 0.68
CA ALA A 24 -1.26 18.70 2.02
C ALA A 24 -0.24 18.21 3.06
N ALA A 25 0.18 16.95 3.01
CA ALA A 25 1.20 16.41 3.90
C ALA A 25 2.55 17.11 3.71
N LYS A 26 2.98 17.29 2.46
CA LYS A 26 4.22 18.05 2.14
C LYS A 26 4.21 19.47 2.66
N LEU A 27 3.08 20.19 2.53
CA LEU A 27 2.96 21.57 3.01
C LEU A 27 3.03 21.67 4.54
N ARG A 28 2.56 20.66 5.25
CA ARG A 28 2.67 20.58 6.71
C ARG A 28 4.04 20.10 7.19
N GLY A 29 4.80 19.42 6.33
CA GLY A 29 6.05 18.74 6.70
C GLY A 29 5.83 17.50 7.54
N ASP A 30 4.64 16.88 7.43
CA ASP A 30 4.23 15.71 8.19
C ASP A 30 4.26 14.43 7.34
N ALA A 31 4.20 13.27 8.02
CA ALA A 31 3.87 12.01 7.36
C ALA A 31 2.48 12.08 6.72
N LEU A 32 2.26 11.32 5.65
CA LEU A 32 0.93 11.16 5.07
C LEU A 32 0.05 10.36 6.03
N ASP A 33 -1.22 10.69 6.12
CA ASP A 33 -2.19 9.89 6.87
C ASP A 33 -2.20 8.44 6.37
N HIS A 34 -2.48 7.49 7.28
CA HIS A 34 -2.51 6.07 6.93
C HIS A 34 -3.52 5.78 5.83
N LEU A 35 -3.11 5.01 4.82
CA LEU A 35 -3.84 4.76 3.58
C LEU A 35 -4.24 3.29 3.45
N LEU A 36 -5.52 3.03 3.25
CA LEU A 36 -6.04 1.72 2.89
C LEU A 36 -6.37 1.67 1.40
N ILE A 37 -5.78 0.73 0.68
CA ILE A 37 -6.04 0.51 -0.74
C ILE A 37 -6.73 -0.85 -0.90
N PHE A 38 -7.93 -0.87 -1.45
CA PHE A 38 -8.63 -2.12 -1.70
C PHE A 38 -9.14 -2.22 -3.14
N GLY A 39 -9.23 -3.45 -3.63
CA GLY A 39 -9.72 -3.74 -4.98
C GLY A 39 -9.18 -5.06 -5.50
N PRO A 40 -9.68 -5.52 -6.65
CA PRO A 40 -9.23 -6.76 -7.30
C PRO A 40 -7.72 -6.87 -7.44
N PRO A 41 -7.16 -8.08 -7.58
CA PRO A 41 -5.75 -8.26 -7.84
C PRO A 41 -5.35 -7.65 -9.19
N GLY A 42 -4.06 -7.32 -9.35
CA GLY A 42 -3.52 -6.81 -10.61
C GLY A 42 -3.82 -5.33 -10.93
N LEU A 43 -4.48 -4.58 -10.04
CA LEU A 43 -4.83 -3.17 -10.27
C LEU A 43 -3.76 -2.16 -9.83
N GLY A 44 -2.57 -2.61 -9.47
CA GLY A 44 -1.46 -1.71 -9.18
C GLY A 44 -1.45 -1.13 -7.76
N LYS A 45 -1.97 -1.86 -6.74
CA LYS A 45 -1.92 -1.43 -5.32
C LYS A 45 -0.49 -1.15 -4.86
N THR A 46 0.43 -2.08 -5.12
CA THR A 46 1.85 -1.91 -4.82
C THR A 46 2.49 -0.76 -5.62
N THR A 47 2.07 -0.59 -6.87
CA THR A 47 2.53 0.52 -7.72
C THR A 47 2.13 1.87 -7.12
N LEU A 48 0.89 1.98 -6.63
CA LEU A 48 0.42 3.20 -5.98
C LEU A 48 1.21 3.50 -4.71
N ALA A 49 1.52 2.48 -3.87
CA ALA A 49 2.36 2.66 -2.69
C ALA A 49 3.78 3.17 -3.04
N ASN A 50 4.39 2.61 -4.09
CA ASN A 50 5.68 3.08 -4.61
C ASN A 50 5.62 4.54 -5.07
N ILE A 51 4.54 4.92 -5.78
CA ILE A 51 4.36 6.30 -6.24
C ILE A 51 4.22 7.25 -5.06
N VAL A 52 3.42 6.88 -4.05
CA VAL A 52 3.24 7.69 -2.83
C VAL A 52 4.58 7.94 -2.14
N ALA A 53 5.37 6.88 -1.88
CA ALA A 53 6.67 7.01 -1.25
C ALA A 53 7.63 7.90 -2.07
N ASN A 54 7.68 7.69 -3.37
CA ASN A 54 8.51 8.50 -4.28
C ASN A 54 8.07 9.98 -4.30
N GLU A 55 6.76 10.24 -4.32
CA GLU A 55 6.24 11.61 -4.30
C GLU A 55 6.52 12.28 -2.96
N MET A 56 6.41 11.56 -1.84
CA MET A 56 6.79 12.06 -0.52
C MET A 56 8.30 12.23 -0.34
N GLY A 57 9.11 11.58 -1.18
CA GLY A 57 10.58 11.63 -1.09
C GLY A 57 11.15 10.79 0.06
N VAL A 58 10.47 9.70 0.42
CA VAL A 58 10.79 8.85 1.56
C VAL A 58 11.01 7.39 1.14
N ASN A 59 11.55 6.57 2.04
CA ASN A 59 11.76 5.16 1.76
C ASN A 59 10.44 4.37 1.84
N LEU A 60 10.36 3.31 1.04
CA LEU A 60 9.29 2.33 1.08
C LEU A 60 9.81 1.02 1.66
N ARG A 61 9.24 0.57 2.77
CA ARG A 61 9.41 -0.78 3.30
C ARG A 61 8.20 -1.61 2.92
N THR A 62 8.43 -2.79 2.38
CA THR A 62 7.35 -3.64 1.86
C THR A 62 7.34 -4.97 2.59
N THR A 63 6.15 -5.38 3.02
CA THR A 63 5.88 -6.70 3.61
C THR A 63 4.48 -7.18 3.22
N SER A 64 4.07 -8.32 3.74
CA SER A 64 2.71 -8.83 3.57
C SER A 64 2.16 -9.42 4.85
N GLY A 65 0.82 -9.43 5.01
CA GLY A 65 0.16 -9.98 6.19
C GLY A 65 0.63 -11.39 6.56
N PRO A 66 0.71 -12.35 5.60
CA PRO A 66 1.19 -13.70 5.89
C PRO A 66 2.64 -13.83 6.38
N VAL A 67 3.48 -12.86 6.11
CA VAL A 67 4.89 -12.85 6.55
C VAL A 67 5.02 -12.36 7.99
N LEU A 68 4.08 -11.53 8.44
CA LEU A 68 4.04 -11.01 9.81
C LEU A 68 3.30 -12.00 10.73
N GLU A 69 3.99 -13.04 11.14
CA GLU A 69 3.39 -14.10 11.98
C GLU A 69 3.32 -13.70 13.47
N LYS A 70 4.31 -12.94 13.93
CA LYS A 70 4.49 -12.57 15.33
C LYS A 70 4.57 -11.07 15.52
N ALA A 71 4.16 -10.61 16.69
CA ALA A 71 4.30 -9.21 17.10
C ALA A 71 5.74 -8.68 16.95
N GLY A 72 6.74 -9.52 17.23
CA GLY A 72 8.16 -9.19 17.10
C GLY A 72 8.60 -8.90 15.65
N ASP A 73 7.98 -9.55 14.66
CA ASP A 73 8.30 -9.33 13.25
C ASP A 73 7.88 -7.91 12.84
N LEU A 74 6.67 -7.52 13.24
CA LEU A 74 6.16 -6.16 12.99
C LEU A 74 6.99 -5.12 13.77
N ALA A 75 7.29 -5.38 15.04
CA ALA A 75 8.08 -4.49 15.87
C ALA A 75 9.47 -4.23 15.29
N ALA A 76 10.14 -5.27 14.80
CA ALA A 76 11.43 -5.15 14.14
C ALA A 76 11.35 -4.29 12.86
N MET A 77 10.26 -4.36 12.10
CA MET A 77 10.08 -3.52 10.93
C MET A 77 9.83 -2.06 11.31
N LEU A 78 8.95 -1.82 12.29
CA LEU A 78 8.58 -0.46 12.70
C LEU A 78 9.73 0.30 13.36
N THR A 79 10.56 -0.37 14.17
CA THR A 79 11.74 0.25 14.82
C THR A 79 12.87 0.60 13.85
N ASN A 80 12.86 0.04 12.64
CA ASN A 80 13.82 0.34 11.58
C ASN A 80 13.32 1.38 10.57
N LEU A 81 12.17 2.01 10.81
CA LEU A 81 11.68 3.10 9.97
C LEU A 81 12.38 4.40 10.31
N GLU A 82 12.64 5.20 9.30
CA GLU A 82 13.04 6.58 9.43
C GLU A 82 11.81 7.51 9.47
N PRO A 83 11.95 8.76 9.96
CA PRO A 83 10.82 9.69 9.99
C PRO A 83 10.17 9.85 8.60
N HIS A 84 8.85 9.73 8.57
CA HIS A 84 7.98 9.83 7.39
C HIS A 84 8.06 8.67 6.41
N ASP A 85 8.86 7.62 6.68
CA ASP A 85 8.92 6.43 5.84
C ASP A 85 7.53 5.81 5.64
N VAL A 86 7.39 5.09 4.54
CA VAL A 86 6.18 4.35 4.19
C VAL A 86 6.38 2.87 4.46
N LEU A 87 5.52 2.29 5.28
CA LEU A 87 5.39 0.85 5.46
C LEU A 87 4.20 0.34 4.63
N PHE A 88 4.47 -0.51 3.65
CA PHE A 88 3.44 -1.15 2.83
C PHE A 88 3.21 -2.59 3.29
N ILE A 89 1.97 -2.92 3.65
CA ILE A 89 1.55 -4.29 4.01
C ILE A 89 0.53 -4.78 2.97
N ASP A 90 0.96 -5.71 2.12
CA ASP A 90 0.03 -6.39 1.20
C ASP A 90 -0.78 -7.47 1.94
N GLU A 91 -1.98 -7.74 1.44
CA GLU A 91 -2.92 -8.71 2.05
C GLU A 91 -3.12 -8.45 3.57
N ILE A 92 -3.25 -7.19 3.96
CA ILE A 92 -3.33 -6.77 5.37
C ILE A 92 -4.46 -7.46 6.15
N HIS A 93 -5.52 -7.92 5.47
CA HIS A 93 -6.61 -8.70 6.07
C HIS A 93 -6.18 -10.09 6.58
N ARG A 94 -4.94 -10.51 6.31
CA ARG A 94 -4.37 -11.78 6.78
C ARG A 94 -3.44 -11.62 7.98
N LEU A 95 -3.38 -10.44 8.57
CA LEU A 95 -2.68 -10.25 9.84
C LEU A 95 -3.33 -11.10 10.94
N SER A 96 -2.52 -11.63 11.82
CA SER A 96 -3.03 -12.29 13.03
C SER A 96 -3.53 -11.27 14.04
N PRO A 97 -4.52 -11.59 14.89
CA PRO A 97 -5.02 -10.65 15.90
C PRO A 97 -3.91 -10.09 16.81
N VAL A 98 -2.91 -10.90 17.13
CA VAL A 98 -1.77 -10.47 17.97
C VAL A 98 -0.94 -9.39 17.27
N VAL A 99 -0.76 -9.49 15.98
CA VAL A 99 -0.04 -8.46 15.18
C VAL A 99 -0.89 -7.22 15.03
N GLU A 100 -2.21 -7.36 14.83
CA GLU A 100 -3.13 -6.21 14.77
C GLU A 100 -3.10 -5.40 16.07
N GLU A 101 -3.11 -6.06 17.23
CA GLU A 101 -3.07 -5.40 18.55
C GLU A 101 -1.81 -4.54 18.74
N VAL A 102 -0.68 -4.97 18.21
CA VAL A 102 0.57 -4.18 18.24
C VAL A 102 0.53 -3.04 17.23
N LEU A 103 -0.17 -3.23 16.11
CA LEU A 103 -0.28 -2.23 15.06
C LEU A 103 -1.14 -1.03 15.48
N TYR A 104 -2.16 -1.24 16.32
CA TYR A 104 -3.07 -0.16 16.72
C TYR A 104 -2.37 1.02 17.40
N PRO A 105 -1.61 0.84 18.51
CA PRO A 105 -0.91 1.95 19.13
C PRO A 105 0.19 2.54 18.23
N ALA A 106 0.78 1.72 17.36
CA ALA A 106 1.75 2.20 16.40
C ALA A 106 1.15 3.17 15.38
N MET A 107 -0.11 2.95 14.95
CA MET A 107 -0.82 3.83 14.03
C MET A 107 -1.37 5.09 14.70
N GLU A 108 -1.86 4.99 15.94
CA GLU A 108 -2.52 6.11 16.63
C GLU A 108 -1.52 7.03 17.31
N ASP A 109 -0.59 6.46 18.07
CA ASP A 109 0.28 7.20 18.99
C ASP A 109 1.76 7.14 18.58
N TYR A 110 2.10 6.45 17.49
CA TYR A 110 3.49 6.16 17.11
C TYR A 110 4.26 5.48 18.24
N GLN A 111 3.64 4.54 18.93
CA GLN A 111 4.22 3.80 20.04
C GLN A 111 4.06 2.30 19.85
N LEU A 112 5.06 1.55 20.29
CA LEU A 112 5.01 0.09 20.39
C LEU A 112 4.95 -0.31 21.84
N ASP A 113 3.99 -1.16 22.19
CA ASP A 113 3.94 -1.84 23.48
C ASP A 113 4.48 -3.27 23.31
N ILE A 114 5.65 -3.52 23.86
CA ILE A 114 6.30 -4.84 23.78
C ILE A 114 6.35 -5.46 25.16
N MET A 115 5.83 -6.69 25.29
CA MET A 115 5.98 -7.50 26.50
C MET A 115 7.33 -8.21 26.48
N ILE A 116 8.18 -7.93 27.47
CA ILE A 116 9.48 -8.60 27.66
C ILE A 116 9.42 -9.47 28.91
N GLY A 117 9.86 -10.74 28.78
CA GLY A 117 9.82 -11.75 29.83
C GLY A 117 8.58 -12.62 29.76
N GLU A 118 8.56 -13.65 30.60
CA GLU A 118 7.47 -14.62 30.72
C GLU A 118 6.92 -14.67 32.16
N GLY A 119 5.65 -14.97 32.26
CA GLY A 119 4.97 -15.15 33.54
C GLY A 119 4.83 -13.89 34.41
N PRO A 120 4.86 -13.96 35.71
CA PRO A 120 4.64 -12.83 36.63
C PRO A 120 5.71 -11.73 36.56
N ALA A 121 6.86 -12.02 35.95
CA ALA A 121 7.97 -11.07 35.75
C ALA A 121 7.92 -10.33 34.40
N ALA A 122 6.91 -10.60 33.59
CA ALA A 122 6.73 -9.90 32.31
C ALA A 122 6.53 -8.39 32.54
N ARG A 123 7.24 -7.59 31.76
CA ARG A 123 7.15 -6.11 31.79
C ARG A 123 6.79 -5.61 30.42
N SER A 124 5.86 -4.64 30.37
CA SER A 124 5.59 -3.89 29.15
C SER A 124 6.62 -2.77 29.03
N ILE A 125 7.23 -2.65 27.86
CA ILE A 125 8.10 -1.54 27.48
C ILE A 125 7.46 -0.81 26.32
N LYS A 126 7.30 0.50 26.50
CA LYS A 126 6.85 1.39 25.43
C LYS A 126 8.06 1.93 24.67
N ILE A 127 8.03 1.81 23.34
CA ILE A 127 9.05 2.32 22.45
C ILE A 127 8.38 3.36 21.56
N ASP A 128 8.88 4.59 21.57
CA ASP A 128 8.44 5.63 20.66
C ASP A 128 8.95 5.36 19.24
N LEU A 129 8.07 5.49 18.26
CA LEU A 129 8.37 5.36 16.85
C LEU A 129 8.45 6.74 16.18
N PRO A 130 9.27 6.90 15.15
CA PRO A 130 9.15 8.07 14.30
C PRO A 130 7.78 8.09 13.60
N PRO A 131 7.21 9.27 13.32
CA PRO A 131 6.01 9.37 12.50
C PRO A 131 6.21 8.66 11.15
N PHE A 132 5.33 7.78 10.77
CA PHE A 132 5.37 7.01 9.54
C PHE A 132 4.00 6.90 8.89
N THR A 133 3.98 6.51 7.62
CA THR A 133 2.74 6.23 6.89
C THR A 133 2.57 4.73 6.72
N LEU A 134 1.45 4.18 7.20
CA LEU A 134 1.05 2.81 6.87
C LEU A 134 0.20 2.81 5.60
N ILE A 135 0.57 2.02 4.63
CA ILE A 135 -0.26 1.72 3.46
C ILE A 135 -0.67 0.25 3.52
N GLY A 136 -1.92 0.00 3.85
CA GLY A 136 -2.51 -1.34 3.82
C GLY A 136 -3.15 -1.65 2.47
N ALA A 137 -2.84 -2.80 1.89
CA ALA A 137 -3.48 -3.27 0.67
C ALA A 137 -4.27 -4.55 0.92
N THR A 138 -5.46 -4.64 0.32
CA THR A 138 -6.29 -5.84 0.44
C THR A 138 -7.14 -6.07 -0.81
N THR A 139 -7.38 -7.33 -1.12
CA THR A 139 -8.40 -7.73 -2.12
C THR A 139 -9.78 -7.89 -1.49
N ARG A 140 -9.87 -7.97 -0.16
CA ARG A 140 -11.08 -8.28 0.62
C ARG A 140 -11.31 -7.25 1.72
N ALA A 141 -11.80 -6.06 1.36
CA ALA A 141 -12.06 -5.00 2.34
C ALA A 141 -13.01 -5.42 3.47
N GLY A 142 -14.00 -6.28 3.17
CA GLY A 142 -14.94 -6.80 4.16
C GLY A 142 -14.34 -7.80 5.17
N SER A 143 -13.12 -8.27 4.94
CA SER A 143 -12.42 -9.19 5.85
C SER A 143 -11.51 -8.46 6.85
N LEU A 144 -11.37 -7.13 6.75
CA LEU A 144 -10.68 -6.33 7.76
C LEU A 144 -11.55 -6.16 9.01
N THR A 145 -10.90 -6.21 10.17
CA THR A 145 -11.56 -5.87 11.42
C THR A 145 -11.96 -4.39 11.42
N SER A 146 -13.10 -4.06 12.02
CA SER A 146 -13.54 -2.66 12.11
C SER A 146 -12.50 -1.78 12.81
N PRO A 147 -11.88 -2.20 13.94
CA PRO A 147 -10.86 -1.42 14.61
C PRO A 147 -9.67 -1.06 13.71
N LEU A 148 -9.20 -2.01 12.88
CA LEU A 148 -8.10 -1.75 11.97
C LEU A 148 -8.51 -0.79 10.85
N ARG A 149 -9.69 -1.01 10.26
CA ARG A 149 -10.17 -0.17 9.16
C ARG A 149 -10.39 1.27 9.56
N ASP A 150 -10.92 1.50 10.76
CA ASP A 150 -11.28 2.85 11.24
C ASP A 150 -10.04 3.72 11.55
N ARG A 151 -8.84 3.11 11.61
CA ARG A 151 -7.56 3.81 11.80
C ARG A 151 -6.94 4.32 10.51
N PHE A 152 -7.49 3.97 9.36
CA PHE A 152 -7.05 4.53 8.09
C PHE A 152 -7.78 5.83 7.79
N GLY A 153 -7.05 6.93 7.80
CA GLY A 153 -7.57 8.25 7.47
C GLY A 153 -7.94 8.41 5.99
N ILE A 154 -7.25 7.65 5.12
CA ILE A 154 -7.48 7.68 3.68
C ILE A 154 -7.87 6.29 3.21
N VAL A 155 -8.99 6.17 2.49
CA VAL A 155 -9.46 4.89 1.94
C VAL A 155 -9.67 5.04 0.45
N GLN A 156 -8.96 4.20 -0.34
CA GLN A 156 -9.02 4.23 -1.79
C GLN A 156 -9.46 2.88 -2.36
N ARG A 157 -10.53 2.94 -3.16
CA ARG A 157 -11.01 1.78 -3.91
C ARG A 157 -10.45 1.82 -5.32
N LEU A 158 -9.74 0.76 -5.74
CA LEU A 158 -9.32 0.60 -7.13
C LEU A 158 -10.40 -0.14 -7.92
N GLU A 159 -10.71 0.38 -9.08
CA GLU A 159 -11.67 -0.21 -10.02
C GLU A 159 -10.94 -0.84 -11.21
N PHE A 160 -11.64 -1.69 -11.96
CA PHE A 160 -11.06 -2.27 -13.16
C PHE A 160 -10.69 -1.17 -14.17
N TYR A 161 -9.54 -1.34 -14.80
CA TYR A 161 -9.10 -0.46 -15.88
C TYR A 161 -10.06 -0.50 -17.06
N GLN A 162 -10.28 0.66 -17.67
CA GLN A 162 -10.94 0.73 -18.96
C GLN A 162 -9.98 0.31 -20.08
N ILE A 163 -10.53 -0.10 -21.22
CA ILE A 163 -9.72 -0.55 -22.38
C ILE A 163 -8.64 0.47 -22.77
N PRO A 164 -8.94 1.79 -22.87
CA PRO A 164 -7.91 2.78 -23.18
C PRO A 164 -6.77 2.84 -22.16
N ASP A 165 -7.06 2.67 -20.88
CA ASP A 165 -6.04 2.65 -19.81
C ASP A 165 -5.11 1.45 -19.98
N LEU A 166 -5.68 0.26 -20.24
CA LEU A 166 -4.92 -0.96 -20.50
C LEU A 166 -4.01 -0.81 -21.72
N GLN A 167 -4.52 -0.23 -22.80
CA GLN A 167 -3.74 0.06 -24.01
C GLN A 167 -2.55 0.98 -23.68
N HIS A 168 -2.77 2.02 -22.88
CA HIS A 168 -1.72 2.94 -22.46
C HIS A 168 -0.68 2.24 -21.60
N ILE A 169 -1.09 1.43 -20.61
CA ILE A 169 -0.19 0.66 -19.74
C ILE A 169 0.69 -0.27 -20.57
N VAL A 170 0.10 -1.04 -21.48
CA VAL A 170 0.84 -1.98 -22.32
C VAL A 170 1.79 -1.27 -23.27
N SER A 171 1.34 -0.19 -23.93
CA SER A 171 2.18 0.61 -24.83
C SER A 171 3.38 1.22 -24.12
N ARG A 172 3.18 1.70 -22.89
CA ARG A 172 4.26 2.22 -22.05
C ARG A 172 5.25 1.14 -21.67
N SER A 173 4.76 -0.03 -21.24
CA SER A 173 5.61 -1.17 -20.89
C SER A 173 6.42 -1.68 -22.06
N ALA A 174 5.80 -1.79 -23.24
CA ALA A 174 6.49 -2.18 -24.48
C ALA A 174 7.63 -1.21 -24.84
N ARG A 175 7.37 0.10 -24.76
CA ARG A 175 8.41 1.12 -24.99
C ARG A 175 9.58 1.00 -24.01
N HIS A 176 9.32 0.75 -22.74
CA HIS A 176 10.38 0.53 -21.74
C HIS A 176 11.21 -0.72 -22.01
N MET A 177 10.62 -1.74 -22.62
CA MET A 177 11.31 -2.97 -23.02
C MET A 177 11.95 -2.92 -24.40
N GLY A 178 11.84 -1.77 -25.11
CA GLY A 178 12.35 -1.61 -26.47
C GLY A 178 11.61 -2.45 -27.50
N LEU A 179 10.36 -2.84 -27.25
CA LEU A 179 9.54 -3.63 -28.16
C LEU A 179 8.69 -2.70 -29.03
N GLU A 180 8.75 -2.91 -30.35
CA GLU A 180 7.82 -2.27 -31.29
C GLU A 180 6.48 -3.01 -31.26
N MET A 181 5.41 -2.28 -30.97
CA MET A 181 4.05 -2.82 -30.99
C MET A 181 3.44 -2.61 -32.37
N LEU A 182 3.25 -3.70 -33.11
CA LEU A 182 2.69 -3.69 -34.47
C LEU A 182 1.21 -3.30 -34.54
N SER A 183 0.43 -3.45 -33.46
CA SER A 183 -0.97 -2.98 -33.37
C SER A 183 -1.51 -3.01 -31.97
N LEU A 184 -2.18 -1.93 -31.55
CA LEU A 184 -2.92 -1.83 -30.28
C LEU A 184 -4.25 -2.61 -30.29
N ILE A 185 -4.72 -3.02 -31.46
CA ILE A 185 -6.04 -3.65 -31.65
C ILE A 185 -6.07 -5.07 -31.08
N HIS A 186 -4.96 -5.81 -31.11
CA HIS A 186 -4.90 -7.18 -30.64
C HIS A 186 -4.86 -7.35 -29.11
N ILE A 187 -4.65 -6.26 -28.37
CA ILE A 187 -4.56 -6.29 -26.90
C ILE A 187 -5.94 -6.21 -26.25
N SER A 188 -6.93 -5.67 -26.94
CA SER A 188 -8.28 -5.45 -26.42
C SER A 188 -9.26 -6.59 -26.69
N GLU A 189 -8.90 -7.56 -27.53
CA GLU A 189 -9.72 -8.75 -27.74
C GLU A 189 -9.21 -9.90 -26.89
N PRO A 190 -10.09 -10.52 -26.05
CA PRO A 190 -9.73 -11.77 -25.42
C PRO A 190 -9.46 -12.79 -26.53
N THR A 191 -8.28 -13.36 -26.57
CA THR A 191 -7.91 -14.43 -27.50
C THR A 191 -8.97 -15.53 -27.37
N ARG A 192 -9.90 -15.61 -28.30
CA ARG A 192 -10.72 -16.80 -28.49
C ARG A 192 -9.74 -17.91 -28.85
N LEU A 193 -9.42 -18.75 -27.87
CA LEU A 193 -8.87 -20.07 -28.13
C LEU A 193 -9.88 -20.76 -29.05
N GLN A 194 -9.61 -20.74 -30.33
CA GLN A 194 -10.25 -21.67 -31.25
C GLN A 194 -9.73 -23.04 -30.85
N LEU A 195 -10.58 -23.80 -30.17
CA LEU A 195 -10.43 -25.24 -30.05
C LEU A 195 -10.43 -25.77 -31.49
N ILE A 196 -9.25 -26.16 -31.94
CA ILE A 196 -9.10 -26.97 -33.17
C ILE A 196 -9.59 -28.37 -32.76
N SER A 197 -10.75 -28.72 -33.28
CA SER A 197 -11.32 -30.06 -33.24
C SER A 197 -10.51 -31.00 -34.11
#